data_5ca37a63bc2915df053e15b89ce2b323
#
_entry.id   5ca37a63bc2915df053e15b89ce2b323
#
_cell.length_a   1.000
_cell.length_b   1.000
_cell.length_c   1.000
_cell.angle_alpha   90.00
_cell.angle_beta   90.00
_cell.angle_gamma   90.00
#
_symmetry.space_group_name_H-M   'P 1'
#
loop_
_entity.id
_entity.type
_entity.pdbx_description
1 polymer ?
#
loop_
_entity_poly.entity_id
_entity_poly.type
_entity_poly.pdbx_seq_one_letter_code
_entity_poly.pdbx_strand_id
1 'polypeptide(L)'
;MIEINNLHKKYDGKDVLCGITTTIHEGEQVAIIGPSGSGKSTFIRCINCLEDADEGEIMFEGVDIADFSVDINVHRQNMGMVFQHFNLFNNKTVLENITLAPIQIHGKQMKKEGMSKKEIIAHFNDKAMALLKRIGLEDKANAYPATLSGGQKQRIAIIRALAMDPKVILFDEPTSALDPEMVGEVLDLMRDLAKEKLTMVIVTHEMGFAREVASRVIFMNEGNIAADGTPDEIFNNPTHPRLKEFLSKIL
;
A
#
# COMPACT_ATOMS: atom_id res chain seq x y z
N MET A 1 -13.63 5.26 6.54
CA MET A 1 -13.08 5.14 5.18
C MET A 1 -13.03 3.69 4.70
N ILE A 2 -12.37 2.76 5.40
CA ILE A 2 -12.44 1.31 5.13
C ILE A 2 -12.95 0.62 6.40
N GLU A 3 -14.04 -0.14 6.29
CA GLU A 3 -14.58 -0.95 7.38
C GLU A 3 -14.55 -2.42 6.96
N ILE A 4 -13.97 -3.26 7.78
CA ILE A 4 -13.79 -4.68 7.50
C ILE A 4 -14.55 -5.44 8.57
N ASN A 5 -15.50 -6.27 8.15
CA ASN A 5 -16.40 -6.98 9.03
C ASN A 5 -16.29 -8.49 8.82
N ASN A 6 -15.83 -9.21 9.85
CA ASN A 6 -15.77 -10.67 9.90
C ASN A 6 -15.12 -11.30 8.66
N LEU A 7 -13.98 -10.76 8.23
CA LEU A 7 -13.28 -11.17 7.01
C LEU A 7 -12.61 -12.54 7.19
N HIS A 8 -12.95 -13.49 6.35
CA HIS A 8 -12.35 -14.82 6.30
C HIS A 8 -11.67 -15.07 4.96
N LYS A 9 -10.55 -15.82 5.01
CA LYS A 9 -9.87 -16.31 3.81
C LYS A 9 -9.24 -17.67 4.08
N LYS A 10 -9.45 -18.60 3.12
CA LYS A 10 -8.88 -19.96 3.14
C LYS A 10 -8.09 -20.23 1.86
N TYR A 11 -7.07 -21.06 1.98
CA TYR A 11 -6.37 -21.65 0.84
C TYR A 11 -6.28 -23.16 1.06
N ASP A 12 -6.74 -23.95 0.11
CA ASP A 12 -6.75 -25.40 0.18
C ASP A 12 -7.35 -25.95 1.49
N GLY A 13 -8.44 -25.31 1.96
CA GLY A 13 -9.14 -25.68 3.19
C GLY A 13 -8.48 -25.24 4.49
N LYS A 14 -7.33 -24.54 4.43
CA LYS A 14 -6.64 -24.00 5.59
C LYS A 14 -7.02 -22.53 5.79
N ASP A 15 -7.50 -22.21 7.00
CA ASP A 15 -7.81 -20.84 7.38
C ASP A 15 -6.54 -19.98 7.44
N VAL A 16 -6.57 -18.82 6.80
CA VAL A 16 -5.49 -17.82 6.78
C VAL A 16 -5.95 -16.50 7.39
N LEU A 17 -7.21 -16.12 7.19
CA LEU A 17 -7.87 -15.04 7.93
C LEU A 17 -9.08 -15.64 8.64
N CYS A 18 -9.24 -15.35 9.92
CA CYS A 18 -10.16 -16.01 10.84
C CYS A 18 -11.17 -15.03 11.45
N GLY A 19 -11.88 -14.25 10.62
CA GLY A 19 -12.89 -13.31 11.10
C GLY A 19 -12.32 -11.96 11.51
N ILE A 20 -11.47 -11.36 10.67
CA ILE A 20 -10.89 -10.05 10.91
C ILE A 20 -11.98 -8.97 10.88
N THR A 21 -12.06 -8.19 11.96
CA THR A 21 -12.94 -7.02 12.06
C THR A 21 -12.11 -5.84 12.52
N THR A 22 -12.05 -4.77 11.72
CA THR A 22 -11.34 -3.53 12.01
C THR A 22 -11.82 -2.40 11.11
N THR A 23 -11.57 -1.14 11.53
CA THR A 23 -11.86 0.05 10.73
C THR A 23 -10.57 0.84 10.53
N ILE A 24 -10.35 1.36 9.33
CA ILE A 24 -9.26 2.27 8.99
C ILE A 24 -9.86 3.62 8.68
N HIS A 25 -9.46 4.64 9.42
CA HIS A 25 -9.97 6.00 9.28
C HIS A 25 -9.17 6.80 8.26
N GLU A 26 -9.78 7.85 7.72
CA GLU A 26 -9.10 8.78 6.81
C GLU A 26 -7.95 9.49 7.54
N GLY A 27 -6.80 9.59 6.88
CA GLY A 27 -5.59 10.19 7.43
C GLY A 27 -4.86 9.31 8.46
N GLU A 28 -5.31 8.07 8.70
CA GLU A 28 -4.67 7.14 9.64
C GLU A 28 -3.48 6.42 8.98
N GLN A 29 -2.40 6.23 9.72
CA GLN A 29 -1.25 5.41 9.34
C GLN A 29 -1.29 4.14 10.19
N VAL A 30 -1.77 3.04 9.60
CA VAL A 30 -1.89 1.74 10.28
C VAL A 30 -0.72 0.85 9.90
N ALA A 31 0.13 0.50 10.86
CA ALA A 31 1.15 -0.51 10.67
C ALA A 31 0.61 -1.91 11.06
N ILE A 32 0.82 -2.90 10.21
CA ILE A 32 0.46 -4.29 10.45
C ILE A 32 1.74 -5.08 10.64
N ILE A 33 1.92 -5.63 11.84
CA ILE A 33 3.09 -6.41 12.22
C ILE A 33 2.69 -7.83 12.65
N GLY A 34 3.64 -8.75 12.72
CA GLY A 34 3.40 -10.12 13.15
C GLY A 34 4.33 -11.12 12.49
N PRO A 35 4.37 -12.38 12.96
CA PRO A 35 5.23 -13.42 12.40
C PRO A 35 4.91 -13.72 10.94
N SER A 36 5.87 -14.33 10.22
CA SER A 36 5.64 -14.83 8.87
C SER A 36 4.52 -15.87 8.88
N GLY A 37 3.65 -15.81 7.88
CA GLY A 37 2.48 -16.70 7.77
C GLY A 37 1.30 -16.34 8.67
N SER A 38 1.30 -15.19 9.37
CA SER A 38 0.15 -14.75 10.20
C SER A 38 -1.02 -14.17 9.39
N GLY A 39 -0.94 -14.08 8.07
CA GLY A 39 -2.02 -13.60 7.20
C GLY A 39 -1.90 -12.13 6.77
N LYS A 40 -0.85 -11.39 7.13
CA LYS A 40 -0.70 -9.93 6.85
C LYS A 40 -0.83 -9.56 5.37
N SER A 41 -0.05 -10.23 4.50
CA SER A 41 -0.09 -9.97 3.06
C SER A 41 -1.42 -10.39 2.43
N THR A 42 -2.03 -11.48 2.91
CA THR A 42 -3.38 -11.88 2.50
C THR A 42 -4.40 -10.82 2.91
N PHE A 43 -4.32 -10.33 4.15
CA PHE A 43 -5.23 -9.31 4.65
C PHE A 43 -5.17 -8.02 3.82
N ILE A 44 -3.97 -7.49 3.58
CA ILE A 44 -3.84 -6.25 2.79
C ILE A 44 -4.27 -6.43 1.33
N ARG A 45 -4.10 -7.63 0.75
CA ARG A 45 -4.58 -7.96 -0.60
C ARG A 45 -6.08 -8.16 -0.67
N CYS A 46 -6.73 -8.63 0.41
CA CYS A 46 -8.18 -8.65 0.49
C CYS A 46 -8.75 -7.23 0.55
N ILE A 47 -8.11 -6.27 1.24
CA ILE A 47 -8.58 -4.89 1.36
C ILE A 47 -8.82 -4.23 -0.01
N ASN A 48 -8.03 -4.55 -1.04
CA ASN A 48 -8.26 -4.04 -2.39
C ASN A 48 -8.78 -5.12 -3.36
N CYS A 49 -9.28 -6.22 -2.84
CA CYS A 49 -9.84 -7.36 -3.57
C CYS A 49 -8.89 -7.93 -4.64
N LEU A 50 -7.57 -7.89 -4.43
CA LEU A 50 -6.61 -8.67 -5.21
C LEU A 50 -6.69 -10.15 -4.85
N GLU A 51 -7.11 -10.44 -3.62
CA GLU A 51 -7.50 -11.74 -3.11
C GLU A 51 -8.97 -11.65 -2.70
N ASP A 52 -9.82 -12.48 -3.27
CA ASP A 52 -11.24 -12.49 -2.92
C ASP A 52 -11.42 -13.04 -1.50
N ALA A 53 -12.23 -12.38 -0.70
CA ALA A 53 -12.66 -12.89 0.60
C ALA A 53 -13.58 -14.11 0.41
N ASP A 54 -13.49 -15.10 1.32
CA ASP A 54 -14.42 -16.23 1.31
C ASP A 54 -15.70 -15.92 2.08
N GLU A 55 -15.60 -15.08 3.14
CA GLU A 55 -16.71 -14.58 3.94
C GLU A 55 -16.38 -13.19 4.49
N GLY A 56 -17.40 -12.41 4.85
CA GLY A 56 -17.28 -11.09 5.43
C GLY A 56 -17.47 -9.96 4.41
N GLU A 57 -17.36 -8.72 4.88
CA GLU A 57 -17.60 -7.51 4.09
C GLU A 57 -16.40 -6.58 4.15
N ILE A 58 -16.15 -5.85 3.06
CA ILE A 58 -15.13 -4.81 2.98
C ILE A 58 -15.79 -3.54 2.45
N MET A 59 -16.19 -2.68 3.37
CA MET A 59 -16.80 -1.40 3.02
C MET A 59 -15.72 -0.37 2.72
N PHE A 60 -15.69 0.14 1.50
CA PHE A 60 -14.86 1.28 1.11
C PHE A 60 -15.74 2.45 0.69
N GLU A 61 -15.64 3.57 1.39
CA GLU A 61 -16.47 4.76 1.12
C GLU A 61 -18.00 4.45 1.12
N GLY A 62 -18.44 3.53 1.97
CA GLY A 62 -19.84 3.14 2.09
C GLY A 62 -20.33 2.13 1.06
N VAL A 63 -19.43 1.55 0.25
CA VAL A 63 -19.74 0.50 -0.72
C VAL A 63 -19.03 -0.80 -0.31
N ASP A 64 -19.74 -1.92 -0.25
CA ASP A 64 -19.12 -3.23 -0.07
C ASP A 64 -18.41 -3.65 -1.36
N ILE A 65 -17.08 -3.53 -1.34
CA ILE A 65 -16.24 -3.86 -2.50
C ILE A 65 -15.92 -5.35 -2.61
N ALA A 66 -16.28 -6.15 -1.62
CA ALA A 66 -16.19 -7.62 -1.68
C ALA A 66 -17.39 -8.24 -2.39
N ASP A 67 -18.48 -7.49 -2.58
CA ASP A 67 -19.63 -7.94 -3.37
C ASP A 67 -19.25 -8.02 -4.86
N PHE A 68 -19.35 -9.22 -5.45
CA PHE A 68 -19.04 -9.49 -6.87
C PHE A 68 -19.92 -8.70 -7.87
N SER A 69 -21.03 -8.11 -7.42
CA SER A 69 -21.86 -7.22 -8.27
C SER A 69 -21.24 -5.83 -8.46
N VAL A 70 -20.26 -5.45 -7.64
CA VAL A 70 -19.58 -4.15 -7.68
C VAL A 70 -18.40 -4.18 -8.66
N ASP A 71 -18.31 -3.17 -9.54
CA ASP A 71 -17.09 -3.01 -10.37
C ASP A 71 -15.94 -2.49 -9.50
N ILE A 72 -15.15 -3.40 -8.99
CA ILE A 72 -13.98 -3.10 -8.15
C ILE A 72 -12.98 -2.15 -8.82
N ASN A 73 -12.91 -2.11 -10.16
CA ASN A 73 -11.96 -1.24 -10.85
C ASN A 73 -12.26 0.24 -10.62
N VAL A 74 -13.52 0.61 -10.37
CA VAL A 74 -13.91 1.98 -10.00
C VAL A 74 -13.32 2.37 -8.65
N HIS A 75 -13.30 1.44 -7.69
CA HIS A 75 -12.80 1.67 -6.32
C HIS A 75 -11.27 1.61 -6.25
N ARG A 76 -10.64 0.68 -7.00
CA ARG A 76 -9.16 0.58 -7.09
C ARG A 76 -8.49 1.84 -7.63
N GLN A 77 -9.20 2.71 -8.35
CA GLN A 77 -8.66 4.01 -8.78
C GLN A 77 -8.29 4.91 -7.59
N ASN A 78 -8.97 4.72 -6.45
CA ASN A 78 -8.76 5.46 -5.22
C ASN A 78 -7.88 4.71 -4.20
N MET A 79 -7.38 3.52 -4.54
CA MET A 79 -6.53 2.68 -3.70
C MET A 79 -5.18 2.42 -4.39
N GLY A 80 -4.12 3.03 -3.91
CA GLY A 80 -2.77 2.69 -4.35
C GLY A 80 -2.32 1.37 -3.73
N MET A 81 -1.59 0.53 -4.48
CA MET A 81 -0.95 -0.67 -3.94
C MET A 81 0.53 -0.69 -4.30
N VAL A 82 1.36 -0.86 -3.29
CA VAL A 82 2.83 -1.01 -3.42
C VAL A 82 3.21 -2.38 -2.89
N PHE A 83 3.81 -3.18 -3.75
CA PHE A 83 4.16 -4.57 -3.45
C PHE A 83 5.60 -4.71 -2.98
N GLN A 84 5.92 -5.85 -2.40
CA GLN A 84 7.27 -6.30 -2.08
C GLN A 84 8.19 -6.30 -3.32
N HIS A 85 7.69 -6.83 -4.43
CA HIS A 85 8.32 -6.70 -5.75
C HIS A 85 7.77 -5.47 -6.45
N PHE A 86 8.62 -4.71 -7.08
CA PHE A 86 8.34 -3.38 -7.65
C PHE A 86 7.23 -3.38 -8.69
N ASN A 87 7.02 -4.49 -9.40
CA ASN A 87 6.00 -4.70 -10.44
C ASN A 87 5.97 -3.58 -11.49
N LEU A 88 7.15 -3.06 -11.87
CA LEU A 88 7.27 -2.12 -12.97
C LEU A 88 7.19 -2.86 -14.31
N PHE A 89 6.57 -2.22 -15.29
CA PHE A 89 6.53 -2.72 -16.67
C PHE A 89 7.91 -2.59 -17.30
N ASN A 90 8.61 -3.70 -17.51
CA ASN A 90 9.99 -3.73 -18.00
C ASN A 90 10.13 -3.19 -19.43
N ASN A 91 9.07 -3.23 -20.25
CA ASN A 91 9.00 -2.74 -21.62
C ASN A 91 8.56 -1.28 -21.73
N LYS A 92 8.48 -0.55 -20.60
CA LYS A 92 8.11 0.85 -20.52
C LYS A 92 9.17 1.64 -19.79
N THR A 93 9.34 2.91 -20.16
CA THR A 93 10.21 3.83 -19.44
C THR A 93 9.62 4.13 -18.05
N VAL A 94 10.39 4.76 -17.19
CA VAL A 94 9.94 5.22 -15.87
C VAL A 94 8.73 6.16 -16.01
N LEU A 95 8.82 7.15 -16.89
CA LEU A 95 7.73 8.10 -17.15
C LEU A 95 6.47 7.39 -17.62
N GLU A 96 6.58 6.45 -18.55
CA GLU A 96 5.45 5.65 -19.02
C GLU A 96 4.86 4.74 -17.93
N ASN A 97 5.69 4.20 -17.04
CA ASN A 97 5.21 3.42 -15.89
C ASN A 97 4.32 4.26 -14.96
N ILE A 98 4.69 5.52 -14.73
CA ILE A 98 3.94 6.42 -13.85
C ILE A 98 2.66 6.92 -14.53
N THR A 99 2.72 7.23 -15.82
CA THR A 99 1.62 7.91 -16.54
C THR A 99 0.60 6.97 -17.15
N LEU A 100 0.90 5.68 -17.29
CA LEU A 100 0.05 4.71 -17.97
C LEU A 100 -1.38 4.68 -17.41
N ALA A 101 -1.52 4.46 -16.11
CA ALA A 101 -2.84 4.35 -15.46
C ALA A 101 -3.60 5.68 -15.46
N PRO A 102 -3.00 6.82 -15.05
CA PRO A 102 -3.68 8.11 -15.12
C PRO A 102 -4.20 8.46 -16.51
N ILE A 103 -3.39 8.26 -17.57
CA ILE A 103 -3.81 8.54 -18.95
C ILE A 103 -4.97 7.63 -19.37
N GLN A 104 -4.92 6.34 -19.03
CA GLN A 104 -5.97 5.40 -19.45
C GLN A 104 -7.30 5.64 -18.71
N ILE A 105 -7.23 6.01 -17.45
CA ILE A 105 -8.39 6.13 -16.57
C ILE A 105 -8.97 7.54 -16.66
N HIS A 106 -8.22 8.55 -16.26
CA HIS A 106 -8.69 9.93 -16.19
C HIS A 106 -8.69 10.61 -17.58
N GLY A 107 -7.82 10.20 -18.50
CA GLY A 107 -7.77 10.74 -19.85
C GLY A 107 -9.06 10.54 -20.65
N LYS A 108 -9.85 9.51 -20.34
CA LYS A 108 -11.17 9.31 -20.97
C LYS A 108 -12.15 10.44 -20.61
N GLN A 109 -12.14 10.85 -19.35
CA GLN A 109 -13.00 11.94 -18.87
C GLN A 109 -12.52 13.28 -19.41
N MET A 110 -11.22 13.58 -19.31
CA MET A 110 -10.62 14.82 -19.85
C MET A 110 -10.87 14.98 -21.35
N LYS A 111 -10.89 13.88 -22.10
CA LYS A 111 -11.24 13.88 -23.53
C LYS A 111 -12.71 14.26 -23.76
N LYS A 112 -13.64 13.81 -22.92
CA LYS A 112 -15.06 14.21 -22.98
C LYS A 112 -15.24 15.69 -22.64
N GLU A 113 -14.36 16.26 -21.83
CA GLU A 113 -14.29 17.67 -21.45
C GLU A 113 -13.61 18.55 -22.52
N GLY A 114 -13.19 17.95 -23.65
CA GLY A 114 -12.67 18.66 -24.82
C GLY A 114 -11.16 18.73 -24.92
N MET A 115 -10.41 18.12 -24.01
CA MET A 115 -8.96 18.10 -24.12
C MET A 115 -8.47 17.17 -25.24
N SER A 116 -7.50 17.61 -26.00
CA SER A 116 -6.84 16.79 -27.01
C SER A 116 -5.97 15.71 -26.33
N LYS A 117 -5.73 14.60 -27.06
CA LYS A 117 -4.82 13.54 -26.57
C LYS A 117 -3.43 14.08 -26.20
N LYS A 118 -2.93 15.09 -26.95
CA LYS A 118 -1.62 15.68 -26.70
C LYS A 118 -1.59 16.46 -25.39
N GLU A 119 -2.63 17.23 -25.09
CA GLU A 119 -2.77 17.97 -23.83
C GLU A 119 -2.91 17.03 -22.64
N ILE A 120 -3.70 15.95 -22.75
CA ILE A 120 -3.84 14.92 -21.71
C ILE A 120 -2.48 14.28 -21.37
N ILE A 121 -1.73 13.87 -22.41
CA ILE A 121 -0.40 13.28 -22.22
C ILE A 121 0.55 14.29 -21.56
N ALA A 122 0.56 15.54 -22.02
CA ALA A 122 1.40 16.59 -21.44
C ALA A 122 1.07 16.81 -19.95
N HIS A 123 -0.21 16.93 -19.61
CA HIS A 123 -0.67 17.10 -18.24
C HIS A 123 -0.14 16.00 -17.30
N PHE A 124 -0.30 14.72 -17.68
CA PHE A 124 0.18 13.61 -16.83
C PHE A 124 1.70 13.46 -16.85
N ASN A 125 2.38 13.83 -17.93
CA ASN A 125 3.84 13.88 -17.95
C ASN A 125 4.37 14.95 -16.97
N ASP A 126 3.78 16.14 -16.95
CA ASP A 126 4.17 17.22 -16.03
C ASP A 126 3.97 16.79 -14.57
N LYS A 127 2.81 16.15 -14.28
CA LYS A 127 2.56 15.59 -12.95
C LYS A 127 3.58 14.51 -12.57
N ALA A 128 3.87 13.58 -13.49
CA ALA A 128 4.86 12.53 -13.26
C ALA A 128 6.27 13.09 -13.06
N MET A 129 6.65 14.12 -13.81
CA MET A 129 7.95 14.79 -13.65
C MET A 129 8.05 15.49 -12.28
N ALA A 130 6.97 16.11 -11.80
CA ALA A 130 6.95 16.68 -10.45
C ALA A 130 7.14 15.61 -9.36
N LEU A 131 6.50 14.43 -9.52
CA LEU A 131 6.68 13.30 -8.61
C LEU A 131 8.11 12.73 -8.69
N LEU A 132 8.69 12.62 -9.88
CA LEU A 132 10.08 12.20 -10.07
C LEU A 132 11.07 13.16 -9.42
N LYS A 133 10.83 14.46 -9.55
CA LYS A 133 11.63 15.50 -8.87
C LYS A 133 11.56 15.37 -7.35
N ARG A 134 10.39 15.08 -6.80
CA ARG A 134 10.19 14.86 -5.36
C ARG A 134 11.10 13.75 -4.81
N ILE A 135 11.41 12.73 -5.60
CA ILE A 135 12.28 11.61 -5.21
C ILE A 135 13.70 11.70 -5.80
N GLY A 136 14.05 12.83 -6.45
CA GLY A 136 15.38 13.07 -7.03
C GLY A 136 15.74 12.13 -8.19
N LEU A 137 14.76 11.73 -9.01
CA LEU A 137 14.94 10.80 -10.12
C LEU A 137 14.42 11.34 -11.47
N GLU A 138 14.37 12.66 -11.64
CA GLU A 138 13.93 13.28 -12.89
C GLU A 138 14.83 12.94 -14.09
N ASP A 139 16.12 12.73 -13.86
CA ASP A 139 17.08 12.27 -14.89
C ASP A 139 16.80 10.86 -15.38
N LYS A 140 16.03 10.06 -14.62
CA LYS A 140 15.66 8.68 -14.95
C LYS A 140 14.33 8.56 -15.69
N ALA A 141 13.64 9.66 -16.02
CA ALA A 141 12.32 9.63 -16.67
C ALA A 141 12.27 8.73 -17.92
N ASN A 142 13.32 8.75 -18.72
CA ASN A 142 13.44 7.97 -19.96
C ASN A 142 14.18 6.63 -19.79
N ALA A 143 14.62 6.30 -18.57
CA ALA A 143 15.28 5.03 -18.28
C ALA A 143 14.28 3.87 -18.22
N TYR A 144 14.78 2.66 -18.45
CA TYR A 144 14.00 1.43 -18.30
C TYR A 144 14.27 0.80 -16.93
N PRO A 145 13.31 0.07 -16.34
CA PRO A 145 13.46 -0.55 -15.02
C PRO A 145 14.72 -1.42 -14.87
N ALA A 146 15.17 -2.08 -15.93
CA ALA A 146 16.36 -2.93 -15.90
C ALA A 146 17.66 -2.19 -15.51
N THR A 147 17.71 -0.86 -15.72
CA THR A 147 18.88 -0.02 -15.44
C THR A 147 18.89 0.63 -14.06
N LEU A 148 17.87 0.36 -13.24
CA LEU A 148 17.64 1.01 -11.96
C LEU A 148 18.02 0.11 -10.79
N SER A 149 18.47 0.70 -9.67
CA SER A 149 18.65 -0.01 -8.41
C SER A 149 17.31 -0.44 -7.80
N GLY A 150 17.34 -1.37 -6.84
CA GLY A 150 16.14 -1.82 -6.11
C GLY A 150 15.40 -0.66 -5.44
N GLY A 151 16.12 0.20 -4.71
CA GLY A 151 15.54 1.37 -4.04
C GLY A 151 14.94 2.39 -5.02
N GLN A 152 15.58 2.62 -6.18
CA GLN A 152 15.01 3.46 -7.24
C GLN A 152 13.71 2.87 -7.79
N LYS A 153 13.68 1.56 -8.09
CA LYS A 153 12.47 0.87 -8.55
C LYS A 153 11.33 0.99 -7.54
N GLN A 154 11.63 0.82 -6.26
CA GLN A 154 10.60 0.90 -5.22
C GLN A 154 10.06 2.31 -5.05
N ARG A 155 10.92 3.33 -5.03
CA ARG A 155 10.47 4.74 -5.00
C ARG A 155 9.61 5.08 -6.21
N ILE A 156 9.97 4.58 -7.40
CA ILE A 156 9.15 4.74 -8.61
C ILE A 156 7.82 4.00 -8.49
N ALA A 157 7.78 2.80 -7.89
CA ALA A 157 6.52 2.08 -7.65
C ALA A 157 5.59 2.86 -6.70
N ILE A 158 6.15 3.52 -5.67
CA ILE A 158 5.40 4.37 -4.75
C ILE A 158 4.81 5.59 -5.49
N ILE A 159 5.62 6.34 -6.24
CA ILE A 159 5.10 7.52 -6.95
C ILE A 159 4.17 7.15 -8.11
N ARG A 160 4.30 5.95 -8.70
CA ARG A 160 3.32 5.41 -9.65
C ARG A 160 1.94 5.24 -8.99
N ALA A 161 1.89 4.75 -7.74
CA ALA A 161 0.65 4.67 -6.98
C ALA A 161 0.11 6.07 -6.66
N LEU A 162 0.97 7.01 -6.25
CA LEU A 162 0.62 8.41 -5.98
C LEU A 162 0.09 9.16 -7.21
N ALA A 163 0.53 8.80 -8.41
CA ALA A 163 0.13 9.48 -9.65
C ALA A 163 -1.38 9.40 -9.93
N MET A 164 -2.08 8.45 -9.29
CA MET A 164 -3.53 8.28 -9.34
C MET A 164 -4.31 9.17 -8.36
N ASP A 165 -3.64 9.95 -7.49
CA ASP A 165 -4.24 10.69 -6.37
C ASP A 165 -5.10 9.80 -5.47
N PRO A 166 -4.56 8.68 -4.96
CA PRO A 166 -5.34 7.72 -4.20
C PRO A 166 -5.74 8.28 -2.83
N LYS A 167 -6.89 7.85 -2.32
CA LYS A 167 -7.34 8.15 -0.95
C LYS A 167 -6.59 7.33 0.10
N VAL A 168 -6.11 6.15 -0.27
CA VAL A 168 -5.33 5.25 0.58
C VAL A 168 -4.24 4.57 -0.21
N ILE A 169 -3.07 4.36 0.41
CA ILE A 169 -2.03 3.49 -0.14
C ILE A 169 -1.80 2.30 0.79
N LEU A 170 -1.82 1.12 0.19
CA LEU A 170 -1.57 -0.15 0.81
C LEU A 170 -0.12 -0.57 0.49
N PHE A 171 0.70 -0.82 1.51
CA PHE A 171 2.09 -1.23 1.36
C PHE A 171 2.25 -2.68 1.85
N ASP A 172 2.55 -3.60 0.94
CA ASP A 172 2.82 -5.01 1.25
C ASP A 172 4.34 -5.24 1.30
N GLU A 173 4.94 -5.11 2.49
CA GLU A 173 6.37 -5.29 2.76
C GLU A 173 7.28 -4.51 1.78
N PRO A 174 7.17 -3.19 1.67
CA PRO A 174 7.81 -2.40 0.61
C PRO A 174 9.34 -2.40 0.64
N THR A 175 9.97 -2.87 1.70
CA THR A 175 11.44 -2.87 1.88
C THR A 175 12.05 -4.27 1.83
N SER A 176 11.26 -5.34 1.91
CA SER A 176 11.76 -6.71 2.11
C SER A 176 12.57 -7.28 0.93
N ALA A 177 12.43 -6.71 -0.28
CA ALA A 177 13.20 -7.09 -1.47
C ALA A 177 14.39 -6.15 -1.74
N LEU A 178 14.77 -5.30 -0.78
CA LEU A 178 15.83 -4.30 -0.92
C LEU A 178 17.08 -4.70 -0.12
N ASP A 179 18.23 -4.30 -0.66
CA ASP A 179 19.46 -4.30 0.12
C ASP A 179 19.36 -3.29 1.28
N PRO A 180 19.95 -3.56 2.46
CA PRO A 180 19.85 -2.69 3.64
C PRO A 180 20.24 -1.23 3.39
N GLU A 181 21.20 -0.98 2.50
CA GLU A 181 21.65 0.36 2.14
C GLU A 181 20.57 1.19 1.42
N MET A 182 19.59 0.52 0.78
CA MET A 182 18.52 1.16 0.00
C MET A 182 17.21 1.35 0.79
N VAL A 183 17.08 0.71 1.95
CA VAL A 183 15.87 0.74 2.78
C VAL A 183 15.57 2.16 3.26
N GLY A 184 16.60 2.88 3.70
CA GLY A 184 16.47 4.24 4.26
C GLY A 184 15.74 5.21 3.34
N GLU A 185 16.12 5.27 2.05
CA GLU A 185 15.50 6.18 1.07
C GLU A 185 14.01 5.90 0.82
N VAL A 186 13.61 4.63 0.90
CA VAL A 186 12.20 4.24 0.75
C VAL A 186 11.40 4.60 1.99
N LEU A 187 11.96 4.36 3.18
CA LEU A 187 11.33 4.72 4.44
C LEU A 187 11.21 6.25 4.61
N ASP A 188 12.20 7.02 4.15
CA ASP A 188 12.15 8.48 4.17
C ASP A 188 10.99 9.02 3.31
N LEU A 189 10.83 8.48 2.10
CA LEU A 189 9.68 8.83 1.26
C LEU A 189 8.34 8.49 1.96
N MET A 190 8.25 7.32 2.60
CA MET A 190 7.02 6.94 3.32
C MET A 190 6.77 7.82 4.55
N ARG A 191 7.82 8.28 5.26
CA ARG A 191 7.71 9.28 6.34
C ARG A 191 7.12 10.59 5.83
N ASP A 192 7.56 11.05 4.67
CA ASP A 192 7.05 12.29 4.10
C ASP A 192 5.58 12.18 3.69
N LEU A 193 5.15 11.03 3.16
CA LEU A 193 3.74 10.75 2.87
C LEU A 193 2.89 10.75 4.14
N ALA A 194 3.40 10.20 5.24
CA ALA A 194 2.71 10.20 6.52
C ALA A 194 2.50 11.62 7.07
N LYS A 195 3.51 12.49 6.95
CA LYS A 195 3.39 13.91 7.34
C LYS A 195 2.30 14.66 6.55
N GLU A 196 2.06 14.25 5.31
CA GLU A 196 0.97 14.79 4.46
C GLU A 196 -0.41 14.24 4.85
N LYS A 197 -0.49 13.42 5.89
CA LYS A 197 -1.72 12.76 6.39
C LYS A 197 -2.41 11.88 5.33
N LEU A 198 -1.64 11.32 4.41
CA LEU A 198 -2.17 10.31 3.49
C LEU A 198 -2.55 9.07 4.30
N THR A 199 -3.73 8.51 4.04
CA THR A 199 -4.12 7.24 4.67
C THR A 199 -3.22 6.13 4.18
N MET A 200 -2.60 5.38 5.10
CA MET A 200 -1.67 4.30 4.75
C MET A 200 -1.95 3.06 5.58
N VAL A 201 -1.92 1.90 4.93
CA VAL A 201 -1.90 0.58 5.59
C VAL A 201 -0.59 -0.09 5.21
N ILE A 202 0.23 -0.41 6.18
CA ILE A 202 1.62 -0.78 5.95
C ILE A 202 1.93 -2.11 6.62
N VAL A 203 2.06 -3.17 5.84
CA VAL A 203 2.66 -4.43 6.31
C VAL A 203 4.18 -4.24 6.30
N THR A 204 4.82 -4.37 7.44
CA THR A 204 6.26 -4.13 7.56
C THR A 204 6.94 -4.98 8.61
N HIS A 205 8.23 -5.24 8.41
CA HIS A 205 9.16 -5.81 9.39
C HIS A 205 10.09 -4.74 10.00
N GLU A 206 9.97 -3.49 9.55
CA GLU A 206 10.76 -2.35 10.05
C GLU A 206 10.11 -1.78 11.32
N MET A 207 10.42 -2.38 12.49
CA MET A 207 9.76 -2.02 13.76
C MET A 207 10.04 -0.57 14.18
N GLY A 208 11.27 -0.09 13.93
CA GLY A 208 11.63 1.31 14.17
C GLY A 208 10.78 2.29 13.37
N PHE A 209 10.56 1.99 12.09
CA PHE A 209 9.71 2.79 11.22
C PHE A 209 8.24 2.73 11.66
N ALA A 210 7.70 1.53 11.95
CA ALA A 210 6.33 1.36 12.42
C ALA A 210 6.08 2.17 13.70
N ARG A 211 7.04 2.15 14.64
CA ARG A 211 6.97 2.89 15.91
C ARG A 211 6.97 4.41 15.72
N GLU A 212 7.73 4.91 14.72
CA GLU A 212 7.88 6.34 14.45
C GLU A 212 6.69 6.91 13.67
N VAL A 213 6.18 6.17 12.67
CA VAL A 213 5.29 6.72 11.65
C VAL A 213 3.82 6.34 11.88
N ALA A 214 3.57 5.16 12.45
CA ALA A 214 2.20 4.70 12.61
C ALA A 214 1.47 5.49 13.70
N SER A 215 0.22 5.86 13.43
CA SER A 215 -0.72 6.33 14.45
C SER A 215 -1.38 5.17 15.21
N ARG A 216 -1.40 3.98 14.58
CA ARG A 216 -1.97 2.74 15.13
C ARG A 216 -1.20 1.53 14.62
N VAL A 217 -1.04 0.53 15.46
CA VAL A 217 -0.35 -0.72 15.14
C VAL A 217 -1.26 -1.91 15.42
N ILE A 218 -1.42 -2.76 14.41
CA ILE A 218 -2.16 -4.02 14.48
C ILE A 218 -1.14 -5.16 14.51
N PHE A 219 -1.20 -5.99 15.54
CA PHE A 219 -0.42 -7.23 15.62
C PHE A 219 -1.28 -8.42 15.20
N MET A 220 -0.90 -9.04 14.08
CA MET A 220 -1.58 -10.23 13.57
C MET A 220 -0.85 -11.50 14.02
N ASN A 221 -1.62 -12.50 14.47
CA ASN A 221 -1.14 -13.83 14.79
C ASN A 221 -2.18 -14.88 14.40
N GLU A 222 -1.77 -15.92 13.69
CA GLU A 222 -2.64 -17.05 13.30
C GLU A 222 -3.98 -16.62 12.68
N GLY A 223 -3.91 -15.67 11.74
CA GLY A 223 -5.09 -15.19 11.01
C GLY A 223 -6.01 -14.24 11.78
N ASN A 224 -5.64 -13.83 13.00
CA ASN A 224 -6.43 -12.97 13.86
C ASN A 224 -5.69 -11.67 14.19
N ILE A 225 -6.43 -10.63 14.55
CA ILE A 225 -5.88 -9.45 15.23
C ILE A 225 -5.71 -9.82 16.70
N ALA A 226 -4.47 -10.06 17.13
CA ALA A 226 -4.16 -10.45 18.49
C ALA A 226 -3.93 -9.26 19.44
N ALA A 227 -3.48 -8.11 18.87
CA ALA A 227 -3.42 -6.84 19.58
C ALA A 227 -3.60 -5.69 18.59
N ASP A 228 -4.14 -4.58 19.08
CA ASP A 228 -4.46 -3.38 18.33
C ASP A 228 -4.37 -2.18 19.27
N GLY A 229 -3.60 -1.18 18.91
CA GLY A 229 -3.40 -0.01 19.78
C GLY A 229 -2.38 0.98 19.21
N THR A 230 -2.06 1.96 20.02
CA THR A 230 -1.03 2.94 19.71
C THR A 230 0.37 2.30 19.68
N PRO A 231 1.35 2.91 18.98
CA PRO A 231 2.73 2.42 19.03
C PRO A 231 3.27 2.24 20.46
N ASP A 232 2.90 3.12 21.40
CA ASP A 232 3.34 2.99 22.79
C ASP A 232 2.76 1.75 23.48
N GLU A 233 1.48 1.47 23.28
CA GLU A 233 0.82 0.29 23.83
C GLU A 233 1.39 -1.01 23.24
N ILE A 234 1.72 -1.03 21.96
CA ILE A 234 2.19 -2.22 21.27
C ILE A 234 3.68 -2.47 21.52
N PHE A 235 4.54 -1.44 21.46
CA PHE A 235 6.00 -1.62 21.55
C PHE A 235 6.58 -1.45 22.95
N ASN A 236 6.02 -0.55 23.77
CA ASN A 236 6.56 -0.24 25.10
C ASN A 236 5.79 -0.94 26.23
N ASN A 237 4.48 -1.09 26.06
CA ASN A 237 3.59 -1.62 27.08
C ASN A 237 2.76 -2.84 26.59
N PRO A 238 3.37 -3.83 25.89
CA PRO A 238 2.62 -4.95 25.34
C PRO A 238 1.95 -5.76 26.44
N THR A 239 0.65 -6.01 26.28
CA THR A 239 -0.14 -6.83 27.23
C THR A 239 -0.25 -8.28 26.76
N HIS A 240 -0.43 -8.51 25.46
CA HIS A 240 -0.64 -9.84 24.87
C HIS A 240 0.62 -10.71 24.94
N PRO A 241 0.57 -11.94 25.51
CA PRO A 241 1.76 -12.79 25.69
C PRO A 241 2.52 -13.08 24.39
N ARG A 242 1.80 -13.38 23.31
CA ARG A 242 2.40 -13.69 22.02
C ARG A 242 3.07 -12.47 21.38
N LEU A 243 2.54 -11.26 21.60
CA LEU A 243 3.16 -10.02 21.18
C LEU A 243 4.50 -9.80 21.93
N LYS A 244 4.53 -10.02 23.25
CA LYS A 244 5.76 -9.94 24.06
C LYS A 244 6.83 -10.87 23.53
N GLU A 245 6.47 -12.13 23.26
CA GLU A 245 7.39 -13.12 22.70
C GLU A 245 7.89 -12.70 21.31
N PHE A 246 7.02 -12.17 20.45
CA PHE A 246 7.38 -11.70 19.12
C PHE A 246 8.38 -10.53 19.19
N LEU A 247 8.09 -9.51 20.00
CA LEU A 247 8.95 -8.33 20.14
C LEU A 247 10.31 -8.70 20.75
N SER A 248 10.39 -9.58 21.74
CA SER A 248 11.65 -10.00 22.35
C SER A 248 12.62 -10.74 21.41
N LYS A 249 12.14 -11.18 20.24
CA LYS A 249 12.98 -11.83 19.21
C LYS A 249 13.47 -10.87 18.14
N ILE A 250 12.91 -9.67 18.08
CA ILE A 250 13.16 -8.71 16.99
C ILE A 250 13.82 -7.42 17.52
N LEU A 251 13.51 -7.02 18.75
CA LEU A 251 14.07 -5.87 19.45
C LEU A 251 15.13 -6.33 20.46
#